data_b3e57e7fad26c87342b54f9e542fad93
#
_entry.id   b3e57e7fad26c87342b54f9e542fad93
#
_cell.length_a   1.000
_cell.length_b   1.000
_cell.length_c   1.000
_cell.angle_alpha   90.00
_cell.angle_beta   90.00
_cell.angle_gamma   90.00
#
_symmetry.space_group_name_H-M   'P 1'
#
loop_
_entity.id
_entity.type
_entity.pdbx_description
1 polymer ?
#
loop_
_entity_poly.entity_id
_entity_poly.type
_entity_poly.pdbx_seq_one_letter_code
_entity_poly.pdbx_strand_id
1 'polypeptide(L)'
;MATFSQTGRSFARIAHFAVLLAILCATSALVRAQSNEISITLTGQSMIRSDIRMTAPAEVPVIQRLLKGDVVFTNLESAVAEKGETAQEGRGFLTPPEALDALKTFGFNLLALSGNHAFDLKVTGIGNTIREADNRKIVHAGTGNNLAEAVAPGYLHTPKGTIALIASASGLIAPGGSATGDRPGVNELRVEAGDKENEATDDLPGAPGNTPNPEDSRRILQSIRDARQRADLVIVYQHNHVFANHSFATIFTEGMPERLAPNEWLKKWTHEEIDAGADIIVMHGAPLLHGVEIYHGRPIFYDLGNFIYNVPPTITYIDEPIAWESVVAYVEFQGADQRKTLKSISLRPIALNVIGEGQPDVHNAYINSQFLDTRGLPSPATGSRAGYILQRVADASKPFGTVLEVKGETAEIKLKAGN
;
A
#
# COMPACT_ATOMS: atom_id res chain seq x y z
N MET A 1 -54.52 -67.41 14.77
CA MET A 1 -54.10 -66.57 15.92
C MET A 1 -52.61 -66.32 15.82
N ALA A 2 -52.24 -65.15 15.37
CA ALA A 2 -50.84 -64.71 15.48
C ALA A 2 -50.86 -63.17 15.44
N THR A 3 -50.64 -62.58 16.56
CA THR A 3 -50.42 -61.14 16.74
C THR A 3 -48.96 -60.86 16.45
N PHE A 4 -48.65 -60.21 15.29
CA PHE A 4 -47.29 -59.74 15.02
C PHE A 4 -47.14 -58.28 15.46
N SER A 5 -46.14 -58.04 16.23
CA SER A 5 -45.74 -56.82 16.92
C SER A 5 -45.42 -55.68 15.95
N GLN A 6 -46.04 -54.53 16.15
CA GLN A 6 -45.78 -53.27 15.45
C GLN A 6 -44.58 -52.45 15.99
N THR A 7 -43.82 -52.99 16.93
CA THR A 7 -42.75 -52.22 17.65
C THR A 7 -41.42 -52.08 16.90
N GLY A 8 -41.16 -52.89 15.89
CA GLY A 8 -39.84 -52.87 15.19
C GLY A 8 -39.64 -51.74 14.19
N ARG A 9 -40.74 -51.16 13.67
CA ARG A 9 -40.65 -50.09 12.61
C ARG A 9 -40.43 -48.66 13.12
N SER A 10 -40.73 -48.39 14.38
CA SER A 10 -40.51 -47.06 14.99
C SER A 10 -39.08 -46.79 15.35
N PHE A 11 -38.35 -47.79 15.84
CA PHE A 11 -36.93 -47.62 16.22
C PHE A 11 -35.99 -47.39 15.02
N ALA A 12 -36.25 -48.05 13.89
CA ALA A 12 -35.47 -47.88 12.68
C ALA A 12 -35.61 -46.44 12.08
N ARG A 13 -36.79 -45.83 12.18
CA ARG A 13 -37.02 -44.46 11.69
C ARG A 13 -36.36 -43.39 12.58
N ILE A 14 -36.35 -43.59 13.90
CA ILE A 14 -35.69 -42.68 14.85
C ILE A 14 -34.18 -42.71 14.68
N ALA A 15 -33.58 -43.93 14.45
CA ALA A 15 -32.16 -44.06 14.21
C ALA A 15 -31.72 -43.37 12.89
N HIS A 16 -32.51 -43.48 11.83
CA HIS A 16 -32.21 -42.80 10.55
C HIS A 16 -32.33 -41.29 10.65
N PHE A 17 -33.26 -40.75 11.42
CA PHE A 17 -33.42 -39.33 11.63
C PHE A 17 -32.26 -38.73 12.48
N ALA A 18 -31.80 -39.47 13.50
CA ALA A 18 -30.64 -39.07 14.32
C ALA A 18 -29.32 -39.07 13.52
N VAL A 19 -29.12 -40.03 12.62
CA VAL A 19 -27.94 -40.09 11.73
C VAL A 19 -27.98 -38.99 10.69
N LEU A 20 -29.15 -38.67 10.10
CA LEU A 20 -29.29 -37.56 9.17
C LEU A 20 -29.05 -36.19 9.84
N LEU A 21 -29.54 -36.01 11.07
CA LEU A 21 -29.32 -34.77 11.85
C LEU A 21 -27.83 -34.61 12.24
N ALA A 22 -27.16 -35.71 12.59
CA ALA A 22 -25.73 -35.71 12.90
C ALA A 22 -24.86 -35.41 11.66
N ILE A 23 -25.26 -35.92 10.48
CA ILE A 23 -24.57 -35.61 9.20
C ILE A 23 -24.82 -34.17 8.79
N LEU A 24 -26.03 -33.61 8.95
CA LEU A 24 -26.30 -32.18 8.70
C LEU A 24 -25.56 -31.27 9.67
N CYS A 25 -25.43 -31.64 10.94
CA CYS A 25 -24.62 -30.89 11.91
C CYS A 25 -23.12 -30.98 11.62
N ALA A 26 -22.62 -32.14 11.16
CA ALA A 26 -21.23 -32.32 10.78
C ALA A 26 -20.89 -31.56 9.49
N THR A 27 -21.80 -31.51 8.51
CA THR A 27 -21.61 -30.72 7.28
C THR A 27 -21.68 -29.21 7.54
N SER A 28 -22.53 -28.74 8.45
CA SER A 28 -22.56 -27.33 8.88
C SER A 28 -21.32 -26.93 9.70
N ALA A 29 -20.69 -27.85 10.42
CA ALA A 29 -19.42 -27.61 11.09
C ALA A 29 -18.21 -27.60 10.14
N LEU A 30 -18.25 -28.41 9.09
CA LEU A 30 -17.20 -28.43 8.04
C LEU A 30 -17.26 -27.21 7.11
N VAL A 31 -18.41 -26.60 6.91
CA VAL A 31 -18.53 -25.34 6.13
C VAL A 31 -18.03 -24.12 6.93
N ARG A 32 -17.80 -24.25 8.24
CA ARG A 32 -17.38 -23.16 9.13
C ARG A 32 -15.88 -23.12 9.42
N ALA A 33 -15.08 -23.96 8.78
CA ALA A 33 -13.63 -23.82 8.79
C ALA A 33 -13.16 -22.97 7.58
N GLN A 34 -13.85 -21.86 7.31
CA GLN A 34 -13.26 -20.80 6.53
C GLN A 34 -12.09 -20.26 7.35
N SER A 35 -10.89 -20.37 6.82
CA SER A 35 -9.68 -19.92 7.53
C SER A 35 -9.91 -18.46 7.97
N ASN A 36 -9.80 -18.20 9.27
CA ASN A 36 -9.87 -16.83 9.83
C ASN A 36 -8.63 -15.99 9.43
N GLU A 37 -7.99 -16.37 8.34
CA GLU A 37 -6.79 -15.74 7.83
C GLU A 37 -7.15 -14.71 6.76
N ILE A 38 -6.66 -13.49 6.93
CA ILE A 38 -6.76 -12.42 5.93
C ILE A 38 -5.40 -12.29 5.26
N SER A 39 -5.39 -12.36 3.94
CA SER A 39 -4.23 -12.12 3.09
C SER A 39 -4.26 -10.71 2.50
N ILE A 40 -3.17 -9.98 2.67
CA ILE A 40 -3.01 -8.60 2.23
C ILE A 40 -1.81 -8.53 1.31
N THR A 41 -2.00 -7.98 0.12
CA THR A 41 -0.92 -7.64 -0.80
C THR A 41 -0.73 -6.13 -0.79
N LEU A 42 0.49 -5.71 -0.46
CA LEU A 42 0.90 -4.32 -0.49
C LEU A 42 1.90 -4.13 -1.63
N THR A 43 1.71 -3.10 -2.41
CA THR A 43 2.61 -2.76 -3.52
C THR A 43 3.21 -1.38 -3.31
N GLY A 44 4.25 -1.09 -4.08
CA GLY A 44 4.76 0.25 -4.26
C GLY A 44 3.73 1.22 -4.86
N GLN A 45 4.12 2.46 -5.06
CA GLN A 45 3.24 3.50 -5.60
C GLN A 45 2.86 3.26 -7.06
N SER A 46 1.67 3.74 -7.44
CA SER A 46 1.15 3.66 -8.80
C SER A 46 0.98 5.05 -9.40
N MET A 47 1.97 5.43 -10.21
CA MET A 47 1.94 6.59 -11.11
C MET A 47 1.50 6.11 -12.50
N ILE A 48 0.22 5.92 -12.71
CA ILE A 48 -0.38 5.39 -13.94
C ILE A 48 -0.91 6.53 -14.81
N ARG A 49 -0.64 6.51 -16.13
CA ARG A 49 -1.04 7.58 -17.08
C ARG A 49 -1.99 7.12 -18.18
N SER A 50 -2.26 5.83 -18.26
CA SER A 50 -3.06 5.28 -19.37
C SER A 50 -3.87 4.07 -18.91
N ASP A 51 -4.82 3.68 -19.74
CA ASP A 51 -5.46 2.38 -19.60
C ASP A 51 -4.51 1.29 -20.10
N ILE A 52 -3.77 0.67 -19.19
CA ILE A 52 -2.79 -0.39 -19.49
C ILE A 52 -3.45 -1.59 -20.17
N ARG A 53 -4.75 -1.82 -19.97
CA ARG A 53 -5.48 -2.89 -20.67
C ARG A 53 -5.49 -2.68 -22.19
N MET A 54 -5.38 -1.42 -22.61
CA MET A 54 -5.36 -1.03 -24.02
C MET A 54 -3.95 -0.78 -24.54
N THR A 55 -3.09 -0.15 -23.72
CA THR A 55 -1.74 0.22 -24.15
C THR A 55 -0.74 -0.93 -24.06
N ALA A 56 -0.89 -1.82 -23.07
CA ALA A 56 0.00 -2.97 -22.87
C ALA A 56 -0.79 -4.22 -22.42
N PRO A 57 -1.72 -4.73 -23.23
CA PRO A 57 -2.62 -5.82 -22.82
C PRO A 57 -1.88 -7.12 -22.43
N ALA A 58 -0.70 -7.37 -22.95
CA ALA A 58 0.12 -8.54 -22.64
C ALA A 58 0.64 -8.52 -21.17
N GLU A 59 0.77 -7.33 -20.59
CA GLU A 59 1.26 -7.16 -19.21
C GLU A 59 0.17 -7.39 -18.16
N VAL A 60 -1.11 -7.29 -18.55
CA VAL A 60 -2.24 -7.48 -17.62
C VAL A 60 -2.14 -8.81 -16.84
N PRO A 61 -1.99 -9.99 -17.48
CA PRO A 61 -1.87 -11.24 -16.76
C PRO A 61 -0.56 -11.35 -15.95
N VAL A 62 0.50 -10.64 -16.32
CA VAL A 62 1.75 -10.59 -15.55
C VAL A 62 1.49 -9.89 -14.22
N ILE A 63 0.87 -8.71 -14.27
CA ILE A 63 0.53 -7.90 -13.11
C ILE A 63 -0.46 -8.65 -12.20
N GLN A 64 -1.50 -9.26 -12.76
CA GLN A 64 -2.49 -10.03 -12.00
C GLN A 64 -1.88 -11.19 -11.22
N ARG A 65 -0.82 -11.83 -11.73
CA ARG A 65 -0.12 -12.90 -11.01
C ARG A 65 0.64 -12.42 -9.77
N LEU A 66 1.01 -11.15 -9.74
CA LEU A 66 1.65 -10.51 -8.58
C LEU A 66 0.63 -10.10 -7.51
N LEU A 67 -0.63 -9.90 -7.88
CA LEU A 67 -1.65 -9.29 -7.02
C LEU A 67 -2.67 -10.33 -6.54
N LYS A 68 -2.36 -11.01 -5.44
CA LYS A 68 -3.21 -12.06 -4.87
C LYS A 68 -3.46 -11.79 -3.41
N GLY A 69 -4.73 -11.79 -3.01
CA GLY A 69 -5.10 -11.59 -1.61
C GLY A 69 -6.56 -11.16 -1.46
N ASP A 70 -7.03 -11.15 -0.23
CA ASP A 70 -8.35 -10.62 0.12
C ASP A 70 -8.35 -9.07 -0.01
N VAL A 71 -7.19 -8.48 0.30
CA VAL A 71 -6.90 -7.05 0.18
C VAL A 71 -5.71 -6.86 -0.75
N VAL A 72 -5.84 -6.00 -1.74
CA VAL A 72 -4.78 -5.62 -2.67
C VAL A 72 -4.69 -4.09 -2.69
N PHE A 73 -3.59 -3.57 -2.17
CA PHE A 73 -3.40 -2.15 -1.89
C PHE A 73 -2.31 -1.54 -2.77
N THR A 74 -2.56 -0.30 -3.21
CA THR A 74 -1.56 0.67 -3.69
C THR A 74 -2.01 2.09 -3.37
N ASN A 75 -1.15 3.09 -3.54
CA ASN A 75 -1.61 4.48 -3.67
C ASN A 75 -1.76 4.85 -5.14
N LEU A 76 -2.75 5.68 -5.45
CA LEU A 76 -2.86 6.36 -6.73
C LEU A 76 -2.15 7.72 -6.61
N GLU A 77 -0.96 7.83 -7.16
CA GLU A 77 -0.18 9.06 -7.13
C GLU A 77 -0.40 9.87 -8.40
N SER A 78 -1.63 10.30 -8.57
CA SER A 78 -2.08 11.11 -9.71
C SER A 78 -3.44 11.73 -9.44
N ALA A 79 -3.78 12.79 -10.17
CA ALA A 79 -5.13 13.33 -10.20
C ALA A 79 -5.86 12.83 -11.46
N VAL A 80 -7.12 12.39 -11.28
CA VAL A 80 -7.94 11.96 -12.41
C VAL A 80 -8.42 13.19 -13.19
N ALA A 81 -8.11 13.21 -14.47
CA ALA A 81 -8.54 14.23 -15.42
C ALA A 81 -9.56 13.66 -16.40
N GLU A 82 -10.68 14.32 -16.56
CA GLU A 82 -11.65 14.00 -17.61
C GLU A 82 -11.15 14.51 -18.97
N LYS A 83 -11.81 14.07 -20.03
CA LYS A 83 -11.41 14.43 -21.40
C LYS A 83 -11.41 15.94 -21.60
N GLY A 84 -10.24 16.46 -21.94
CA GLY A 84 -10.03 17.89 -22.22
C GLY A 84 -9.57 18.71 -21.00
N GLU A 85 -9.53 18.12 -19.82
CA GLU A 85 -8.92 18.75 -18.65
C GLU A 85 -7.40 18.67 -18.71
N THR A 86 -6.74 19.75 -18.35
CA THR A 86 -5.27 19.86 -18.31
C THR A 86 -4.83 20.52 -17.03
N ALA A 87 -3.68 20.11 -16.48
CA ALA A 87 -3.10 20.78 -15.34
C ALA A 87 -2.75 22.23 -15.67
N GLN A 88 -2.87 23.10 -14.68
CA GLN A 88 -2.43 24.48 -14.80
C GLN A 88 -0.92 24.51 -15.12
N GLU A 89 -0.52 25.40 -16.01
CA GLU A 89 0.88 25.57 -16.45
C GLU A 89 1.52 24.32 -17.10
N GLY A 90 0.72 23.35 -17.55
CA GLY A 90 1.21 22.12 -18.19
C GLY A 90 2.01 21.21 -17.26
N ARG A 91 1.98 21.44 -15.96
CA ARG A 91 2.65 20.65 -14.93
C ARG A 91 1.63 19.81 -14.19
N GLY A 92 1.99 18.58 -13.86
CA GLY A 92 1.18 17.69 -13.06
C GLY A 92 1.18 16.25 -13.57
N PHE A 93 0.84 15.36 -12.66
CA PHE A 93 0.67 13.95 -12.98
C PHE A 93 -0.82 13.63 -13.08
N LEU A 94 -1.34 13.66 -14.32
CA LEU A 94 -2.75 13.40 -14.60
C LEU A 94 -2.94 11.99 -15.15
N THR A 95 -4.07 11.40 -14.84
CA THR A 95 -4.47 10.08 -15.33
C THR A 95 -5.90 10.12 -15.88
N PRO A 96 -6.22 9.38 -16.98
CA PRO A 96 -7.59 9.27 -17.42
C PRO A 96 -8.41 8.34 -16.49
N PRO A 97 -9.75 8.50 -16.43
CA PRO A 97 -10.61 7.64 -15.60
C PRO A 97 -10.42 6.14 -15.85
N GLU A 98 -10.16 5.75 -17.10
CA GLU A 98 -9.97 4.35 -17.52
C GLU A 98 -8.73 3.68 -16.88
N ALA A 99 -7.77 4.47 -16.39
CA ALA A 99 -6.64 3.94 -15.64
C ALA A 99 -7.08 3.27 -14.32
N LEU A 100 -8.18 3.76 -13.71
CA LEU A 100 -8.75 3.10 -12.52
C LEU A 100 -9.43 1.77 -12.87
N ASP A 101 -9.96 1.62 -14.10
CA ASP A 101 -10.45 0.33 -14.58
C ASP A 101 -9.30 -0.66 -14.76
N ALA A 102 -8.13 -0.20 -15.21
CA ALA A 102 -6.94 -1.03 -15.28
C ALA A 102 -6.51 -1.48 -13.88
N LEU A 103 -6.41 -0.57 -12.91
CA LEU A 103 -6.09 -0.92 -11.51
C LEU A 103 -7.08 -1.96 -10.95
N LYS A 104 -8.38 -1.76 -11.14
CA LYS A 104 -9.40 -2.71 -10.73
C LYS A 104 -9.25 -4.07 -11.42
N THR A 105 -8.95 -4.07 -12.72
CA THR A 105 -8.73 -5.30 -13.50
C THR A 105 -7.51 -6.07 -12.99
N PHE A 106 -6.48 -5.38 -12.53
CA PHE A 106 -5.31 -6.02 -11.91
C PHE A 106 -5.63 -6.70 -10.58
N GLY A 107 -6.68 -6.23 -9.87
CA GLY A 107 -7.12 -6.77 -8.60
C GLY A 107 -7.07 -5.79 -7.44
N PHE A 108 -6.66 -4.54 -7.65
CA PHE A 108 -6.67 -3.53 -6.60
C PHE A 108 -8.10 -3.25 -6.12
N ASN A 109 -8.30 -3.34 -4.82
CA ASN A 109 -9.59 -3.09 -4.15
C ASN A 109 -9.48 -2.06 -3.01
N LEU A 110 -8.27 -1.57 -2.72
CA LEU A 110 -8.00 -0.59 -1.68
C LEU A 110 -6.96 0.42 -2.16
N LEU A 111 -7.31 1.72 -2.23
CA LEU A 111 -6.46 2.78 -2.75
C LEU A 111 -6.24 3.89 -1.71
N ALA A 112 -4.98 4.29 -1.48
CA ALA A 112 -4.70 5.59 -0.88
C ALA A 112 -4.71 6.66 -1.98
N LEU A 113 -5.42 7.76 -1.74
CA LEU A 113 -5.53 8.90 -2.65
C LEU A 113 -4.76 10.12 -2.15
N SER A 114 -4.18 10.06 -0.95
CA SER A 114 -3.33 11.12 -0.42
C SER A 114 -1.94 11.10 -1.05
N GLY A 115 -1.50 12.23 -1.54
CA GLY A 115 -0.17 12.41 -2.14
C GLY A 115 -0.01 13.84 -2.65
N ASN A 116 1.22 14.21 -2.98
CA ASN A 116 1.54 15.53 -3.52
C ASN A 116 0.87 15.78 -4.89
N HIS A 117 0.69 14.73 -5.71
CA HIS A 117 0.04 14.81 -7.03
C HIS A 117 -1.50 14.78 -6.98
N ALA A 118 -2.11 14.53 -5.82
CA ALA A 118 -3.56 14.51 -5.69
C ALA A 118 -4.23 15.84 -6.05
N PHE A 119 -3.51 16.96 -5.90
CA PHE A 119 -4.00 18.33 -6.15
C PHE A 119 -3.49 18.93 -7.47
N ASP A 120 -2.94 18.14 -8.38
CA ASP A 120 -2.39 18.63 -9.66
C ASP A 120 -3.46 19.23 -10.59
N LEU A 121 -4.71 18.82 -10.45
CA LEU A 121 -5.87 19.42 -11.11
C LEU A 121 -6.76 20.21 -10.12
N LYS A 122 -6.18 20.70 -9.00
CA LYS A 122 -6.84 21.46 -7.95
C LYS A 122 -8.06 20.70 -7.38
N VAL A 123 -9.05 21.43 -6.88
CA VAL A 123 -10.27 20.86 -6.29
C VAL A 123 -11.04 19.99 -7.28
N THR A 124 -10.98 20.29 -8.57
CA THR A 124 -11.60 19.48 -9.62
C THR A 124 -11.00 18.08 -9.65
N GLY A 125 -9.67 17.97 -9.60
CA GLY A 125 -8.96 16.68 -9.56
C GLY A 125 -9.30 15.84 -8.34
N ILE A 126 -9.40 16.46 -7.15
CA ILE A 126 -9.88 15.77 -5.94
C ILE A 126 -11.27 15.18 -6.17
N GLY A 127 -12.23 16.00 -6.65
CA GLY A 127 -13.60 15.57 -6.90
C GLY A 127 -13.70 14.48 -7.99
N ASN A 128 -12.94 14.62 -9.07
CA ASN A 128 -12.89 13.62 -10.15
C ASN A 128 -12.36 12.28 -9.61
N THR A 129 -11.24 12.30 -8.90
CA THR A 129 -10.58 11.09 -8.39
C THR A 129 -11.48 10.32 -7.43
N ILE A 130 -12.13 11.01 -6.48
CA ILE A 130 -13.12 10.43 -5.55
C ILE A 130 -14.27 9.81 -6.34
N ARG A 131 -14.92 10.59 -7.21
CA ARG A 131 -16.07 10.14 -8.01
C ARG A 131 -15.73 8.91 -8.85
N GLU A 132 -14.57 8.90 -9.50
CA GLU A 132 -14.18 7.80 -10.38
C GLU A 132 -13.78 6.52 -9.61
N ALA A 133 -13.23 6.66 -8.41
CA ALA A 133 -13.01 5.54 -7.49
C ALA A 133 -14.34 4.96 -6.98
N ASP A 134 -15.28 5.83 -6.57
CA ASP A 134 -16.62 5.46 -6.11
C ASP A 134 -17.44 4.75 -7.19
N ASN A 135 -17.44 5.29 -8.43
CA ASN A 135 -18.13 4.69 -9.58
C ASN A 135 -17.68 3.24 -9.81
N ARG A 136 -16.41 2.96 -9.54
CA ARG A 136 -15.79 1.62 -9.67
C ARG A 136 -15.90 0.78 -8.41
N LYS A 137 -16.45 1.31 -7.33
CA LYS A 137 -16.53 0.66 -6.03
C LYS A 137 -15.15 0.21 -5.52
N ILE A 138 -14.14 1.03 -5.71
CA ILE A 138 -12.81 0.85 -5.13
C ILE A 138 -12.79 1.62 -3.82
N VAL A 139 -12.54 0.93 -2.72
CA VAL A 139 -12.44 1.58 -1.40
C VAL A 139 -11.19 2.45 -1.35
N HIS A 140 -11.32 3.68 -0.85
CA HIS A 140 -10.24 4.64 -0.82
C HIS A 140 -10.25 5.51 0.45
N ALA A 141 -9.15 6.21 0.72
CA ALA A 141 -9.01 7.18 1.81
C ALA A 141 -7.94 8.22 1.48
N GLY A 142 -7.93 9.33 2.23
CA GLY A 142 -6.86 10.33 2.24
C GLY A 142 -7.14 11.61 1.48
N THR A 143 -8.23 11.67 0.72
CA THR A 143 -8.78 12.90 0.13
C THR A 143 -10.27 12.99 0.42
N GLY A 144 -10.81 14.20 0.39
CA GLY A 144 -12.24 14.43 0.66
C GLY A 144 -12.73 15.76 0.12
N ASN A 145 -14.05 15.93 0.05
CA ASN A 145 -14.68 17.21 -0.29
C ASN A 145 -14.52 18.26 0.81
N ASN A 146 -14.13 17.82 1.99
CA ASN A 146 -13.78 18.64 3.16
C ASN A 146 -12.83 17.85 4.07
N LEU A 147 -12.33 18.48 5.13
CA LEU A 147 -11.39 17.85 6.05
C LEU A 147 -11.96 16.61 6.75
N ALA A 148 -13.23 16.62 7.12
CA ALA A 148 -13.85 15.47 7.79
C ALA A 148 -13.87 14.24 6.88
N GLU A 149 -14.15 14.40 5.60
CA GLU A 149 -14.10 13.32 4.62
C GLU A 149 -12.66 12.89 4.31
N ALA A 150 -11.74 13.85 4.17
CA ALA A 150 -10.33 13.53 3.88
C ALA A 150 -9.66 12.68 4.99
N VAL A 151 -10.08 12.88 6.24
CA VAL A 151 -9.59 12.15 7.42
C VAL A 151 -10.32 10.83 7.65
N ALA A 152 -11.54 10.70 7.10
CA ALA A 152 -12.36 9.53 7.34
C ALA A 152 -11.70 8.24 6.83
N PRO A 153 -11.78 7.13 7.60
CA PRO A 153 -11.32 5.84 7.13
C PRO A 153 -12.18 5.32 5.97
N GLY A 154 -11.53 4.72 4.96
CA GLY A 154 -12.20 3.86 3.99
C GLY A 154 -12.35 2.44 4.54
N TYR A 155 -13.53 1.82 4.42
CA TYR A 155 -13.78 0.47 4.94
C TYR A 155 -14.00 -0.54 3.82
N LEU A 156 -13.10 -1.51 3.71
CA LEU A 156 -13.23 -2.66 2.81
C LEU A 156 -13.80 -3.84 3.58
N HIS A 157 -14.99 -4.27 3.19
CA HIS A 157 -15.63 -5.45 3.75
C HIS A 157 -15.28 -6.69 2.94
N THR A 158 -14.70 -7.70 3.57
CA THR A 158 -14.42 -9.00 2.99
C THR A 158 -15.19 -10.09 3.75
N PRO A 159 -15.36 -11.29 3.19
CA PRO A 159 -15.93 -12.41 3.94
C PRO A 159 -15.14 -12.81 5.21
N LYS A 160 -13.90 -12.35 5.33
CA LYS A 160 -12.97 -12.70 6.43
C LYS A 160 -12.80 -11.59 7.47
N GLY A 161 -13.40 -10.44 7.24
CA GLY A 161 -13.37 -9.30 8.15
C GLY A 161 -13.40 -7.94 7.43
N THR A 162 -13.48 -6.89 8.22
CA THR A 162 -13.47 -5.50 7.77
C THR A 162 -12.06 -4.92 7.92
N ILE A 163 -11.56 -4.30 6.87
CA ILE A 163 -10.27 -3.62 6.84
C ILE A 163 -10.52 -2.12 6.72
N ALA A 164 -9.93 -1.33 7.61
CA ALA A 164 -9.94 0.12 7.50
C ALA A 164 -8.63 0.61 6.87
N LEU A 165 -8.73 1.61 6.00
CA LEU A 165 -7.61 2.38 5.48
C LEU A 165 -7.71 3.81 5.98
N ILE A 166 -6.66 4.30 6.62
CA ILE A 166 -6.42 5.72 6.86
C ILE A 166 -5.25 6.14 5.97
N ALA A 167 -5.35 7.26 5.30
CA ALA A 167 -4.29 7.75 4.45
C ALA A 167 -4.01 9.23 4.68
N SER A 168 -2.74 9.60 4.71
CA SER A 168 -2.27 10.97 4.86
C SER A 168 -1.06 11.25 3.98
N ALA A 169 -0.70 12.52 3.83
CA ALA A 169 0.48 12.94 3.11
C ALA A 169 1.22 14.06 3.83
N SER A 170 2.54 14.10 3.73
CA SER A 170 3.40 15.14 4.28
C SER A 170 4.44 15.62 3.27
N GLY A 171 4.59 16.93 3.19
CA GLY A 171 5.51 17.61 2.27
C GLY A 171 5.03 17.66 0.82
N LEU A 172 5.50 18.66 0.11
CA LEU A 172 5.19 18.97 -1.29
C LEU A 172 3.69 19.09 -1.63
N ILE A 173 2.82 19.23 -0.64
CA ILE A 173 1.41 19.53 -0.91
C ILE A 173 1.33 20.95 -1.49
N ALA A 174 0.74 21.06 -2.68
CA ALA A 174 0.61 22.34 -3.36
C ALA A 174 -0.20 23.34 -2.53
N PRO A 175 0.09 24.65 -2.60
CA PRO A 175 -0.67 25.67 -1.89
C PRO A 175 -2.18 25.53 -2.15
N GLY A 176 -2.96 25.43 -1.06
CA GLY A 176 -4.40 25.17 -1.10
C GLY A 176 -4.79 23.71 -1.31
N GLY A 177 -3.84 22.77 -1.35
CA GLY A 177 -4.09 21.36 -1.55
C GLY A 177 -4.56 20.60 -0.30
N SER A 178 -4.30 21.14 0.89
CA SER A 178 -4.81 20.58 2.15
C SER A 178 -6.32 20.76 2.25
N ALA A 179 -7.03 19.73 2.68
CA ALA A 179 -8.46 19.83 2.96
C ALA A 179 -8.75 20.80 4.13
N THR A 180 -9.84 21.55 4.04
CA THR A 180 -10.35 22.38 5.14
C THR A 180 -11.79 22.00 5.45
N GLY A 181 -12.40 22.66 6.45
CA GLY A 181 -13.79 22.39 6.81
C GLY A 181 -14.79 22.55 5.65
N ASP A 182 -14.45 23.36 4.66
CA ASP A 182 -15.33 23.76 3.54
C ASP A 182 -14.68 23.60 2.15
N ARG A 183 -13.45 23.04 2.06
CA ARG A 183 -12.73 22.91 0.80
C ARG A 183 -12.19 21.51 0.60
N PRO A 184 -12.37 20.93 -0.62
CA PRO A 184 -11.77 19.68 -1.01
C PRO A 184 -10.23 19.70 -0.95
N GLY A 185 -9.64 18.56 -0.57
CA GLY A 185 -8.19 18.45 -0.52
C GLY A 185 -7.70 17.14 0.08
N VAL A 186 -6.43 17.15 0.41
CA VAL A 186 -5.66 16.04 0.98
C VAL A 186 -5.73 16.06 2.51
N ASN A 187 -5.76 14.92 3.15
CA ASN A 187 -5.48 14.75 4.57
C ASN A 187 -3.99 14.96 4.80
N GLU A 188 -3.58 16.19 5.04
CA GLU A 188 -2.18 16.54 5.24
C GLU A 188 -1.74 16.35 6.70
N LEU A 189 -0.58 15.74 6.88
CA LEU A 189 0.22 15.81 8.09
C LEU A 189 1.30 16.87 7.86
N ARG A 190 1.07 18.08 8.32
CA ARG A 190 2.11 19.11 8.27
C ARG A 190 3.26 18.74 9.21
N VAL A 191 4.48 19.00 8.76
CA VAL A 191 5.69 18.74 9.55
C VAL A 191 6.46 20.05 9.64
N GLU A 192 6.68 20.49 10.86
CA GLU A 192 7.42 21.73 11.15
C GLU A 192 8.91 21.41 11.14
N ALA A 193 9.68 22.27 10.49
CA ALA A 193 11.14 22.16 10.48
C ALA A 193 11.69 22.44 11.88
N GLY A 194 12.65 21.62 12.31
CA GLY A 194 13.45 21.93 13.50
C GLY A 194 14.32 23.18 13.30
N ASP A 195 14.88 23.68 14.37
CA ASP A 195 15.78 24.83 14.33
C ASP A 195 16.99 24.53 13.44
N LYS A 196 17.18 25.37 12.42
CA LYS A 196 18.26 25.23 11.44
C LYS A 196 19.66 25.28 12.04
N GLU A 197 19.80 25.87 13.23
CA GLU A 197 21.09 25.94 13.96
C GLU A 197 21.61 24.56 14.40
N ASN A 198 20.77 23.55 14.45
CA ASN A 198 21.13 22.16 14.77
C ASN A 198 21.30 21.27 13.53
N GLU A 199 21.15 21.78 12.30
CA GLU A 199 21.30 21.05 11.05
C GLU A 199 22.76 20.69 10.70
N ALA A 200 23.72 21.13 11.48
CA ALA A 200 25.13 21.16 11.11
C ALA A 200 25.95 19.95 11.57
N THR A 201 25.39 18.77 11.63
CA THR A 201 26.23 17.56 11.73
C THR A 201 25.98 16.67 10.54
N ASP A 202 26.94 16.63 9.64
CA ASP A 202 26.97 15.85 8.39
C ASP A 202 26.81 14.33 8.60
N ASP A 203 26.66 13.87 9.85
CA ASP A 203 26.71 12.46 10.21
C ASP A 203 25.36 11.88 10.69
N LEU A 204 24.27 12.63 10.74
CA LEU A 204 22.97 12.13 11.24
C LEU A 204 21.87 12.18 10.18
N PRO A 205 21.23 11.03 9.88
CA PRO A 205 20.07 11.01 9.01
C PRO A 205 18.89 11.72 9.66
N GLY A 206 18.53 12.82 9.08
CA GLY A 206 17.38 13.63 9.47
C GLY A 206 17.71 14.76 10.42
N ALA A 207 17.33 15.98 10.05
CA ALA A 207 17.48 17.14 10.93
C ALA A 207 16.80 16.83 12.28
N PRO A 208 17.55 16.86 13.38
CA PRO A 208 16.96 16.68 14.69
C PRO A 208 16.05 17.88 14.96
N GLY A 209 14.74 17.68 14.92
CA GLY A 209 13.80 18.74 15.20
C GLY A 209 12.57 18.79 14.29
N ASN A 210 12.54 18.03 13.19
CA ASN A 210 11.31 17.87 12.43
C ASN A 210 10.23 17.26 13.31
N THR A 211 9.10 17.96 13.47
CA THR A 211 7.98 17.51 14.32
C THR A 211 6.67 17.58 13.55
N PRO A 212 5.86 16.52 13.61
CA PRO A 212 4.49 16.57 13.10
C PRO A 212 3.67 17.65 13.82
N ASN A 213 2.88 18.40 13.06
CA ASN A 213 1.98 19.39 13.61
C ASN A 213 1.02 18.74 14.63
N PRO A 214 0.89 19.28 15.86
CA PRO A 214 0.13 18.63 16.94
C PRO A 214 -1.37 18.47 16.65
N GLU A 215 -1.97 19.40 15.87
CA GLU A 215 -3.38 19.33 15.52
C GLU A 215 -3.62 18.23 14.47
N ASP A 216 -2.79 18.16 13.44
CA ASP A 216 -2.86 17.16 12.40
C ASP A 216 -2.60 15.75 12.98
N SER A 217 -1.58 15.62 13.83
CA SER A 217 -1.25 14.37 14.54
C SER A 217 -2.43 13.88 15.38
N ARG A 218 -3.02 14.75 16.19
CA ARG A 218 -4.17 14.38 17.03
C ARG A 218 -5.34 13.90 16.18
N ARG A 219 -5.62 14.57 15.08
CA ARG A 219 -6.70 14.26 14.14
C ARG A 219 -6.49 12.88 13.50
N ILE A 220 -5.30 12.61 12.98
CA ILE A 220 -4.97 11.33 12.33
C ILE A 220 -4.97 10.19 13.35
N LEU A 221 -4.32 10.35 14.49
CA LEU A 221 -4.31 9.34 15.56
C LEU A 221 -5.72 9.04 16.09
N GLN A 222 -6.61 10.06 16.14
CA GLN A 222 -8.01 9.83 16.53
C GLN A 222 -8.75 9.01 15.47
N SER A 223 -8.53 9.29 14.19
CA SER A 223 -9.11 8.49 13.09
C SER A 223 -8.67 7.02 13.16
N ILE A 224 -7.40 6.75 13.51
CA ILE A 224 -6.88 5.38 13.71
C ILE A 224 -7.60 4.70 14.88
N ARG A 225 -7.75 5.38 16.04
CA ARG A 225 -8.46 4.83 17.20
C ARG A 225 -9.92 4.51 16.89
N ASP A 226 -10.59 5.39 16.15
CA ASP A 226 -12.00 5.21 15.77
C ASP A 226 -12.15 4.06 14.77
N ALA A 227 -11.22 3.93 13.82
CA ALA A 227 -11.16 2.82 12.88
C ALA A 227 -10.94 1.49 13.59
N ARG A 228 -10.05 1.44 14.60
CA ARG A 228 -9.75 0.24 15.39
C ARG A 228 -11.00 -0.34 16.09
N GLN A 229 -11.96 0.51 16.43
CA GLN A 229 -13.21 0.08 17.08
C GLN A 229 -14.19 -0.57 16.08
N ARG A 230 -14.00 -0.39 14.77
CA ARG A 230 -14.94 -0.78 13.72
C ARG A 230 -14.38 -1.78 12.72
N ALA A 231 -13.07 -2.02 12.74
CA ALA A 231 -12.40 -2.88 11.79
C ALA A 231 -11.61 -3.99 12.48
N ASP A 232 -11.48 -5.12 11.80
CA ASP A 232 -10.65 -6.24 12.22
C ASP A 232 -9.16 -5.96 12.02
N LEU A 233 -8.83 -5.19 10.97
CA LEU A 233 -7.47 -4.71 10.68
C LEU A 233 -7.52 -3.24 10.26
N VAL A 234 -6.49 -2.50 10.67
CA VAL A 234 -6.31 -1.09 10.32
C VAL A 234 -4.98 -0.93 9.58
N ILE A 235 -5.06 -0.50 8.32
CA ILE A 235 -3.92 -0.14 7.49
C ILE A 235 -3.80 1.37 7.49
N VAL A 236 -2.61 1.87 7.78
CA VAL A 236 -2.29 3.29 7.67
C VAL A 236 -1.32 3.48 6.52
N TYR A 237 -1.63 4.42 5.66
CA TYR A 237 -0.79 4.86 4.56
C TYR A 237 -0.25 6.26 4.82
N GLN A 238 1.04 6.44 4.64
CA GLN A 238 1.70 7.74 4.70
C GLN A 238 2.49 8.01 3.41
N HIS A 239 2.09 9.04 2.66
CA HIS A 239 2.91 9.58 1.58
C HIS A 239 3.86 10.64 2.15
N ASN A 240 5.17 10.46 2.00
CA ASN A 240 6.14 11.33 2.65
C ASN A 240 7.15 11.96 1.71
N HIS A 241 7.17 13.29 1.68
CA HIS A 241 8.19 14.11 1.01
C HIS A 241 8.92 15.07 1.96
N VAL A 242 8.88 14.79 3.27
CA VAL A 242 9.64 15.55 4.25
C VAL A 242 10.95 14.83 4.56
N PHE A 243 12.01 15.27 3.95
CA PHE A 243 13.38 14.79 4.14
C PHE A 243 14.17 15.76 5.03
N ALA A 244 15.35 15.36 5.49
CA ALA A 244 16.15 16.14 6.43
C ALA A 244 16.36 17.59 6.01
N ASN A 245 16.71 17.79 4.76
CA ASN A 245 16.95 19.12 4.20
C ASN A 245 15.72 19.73 3.51
N HIS A 246 14.54 19.15 3.72
CA HIS A 246 13.30 19.52 3.02
C HIS A 246 13.41 19.55 1.49
N SER A 247 14.46 18.93 0.94
CA SER A 247 14.72 18.87 -0.49
C SER A 247 14.42 17.48 -1.04
N PHE A 248 13.47 17.41 -1.96
CA PHE A 248 13.21 16.18 -2.73
C PHE A 248 14.44 15.70 -3.50
N ALA A 249 15.33 16.62 -3.91
CA ALA A 249 16.57 16.28 -4.58
C ALA A 249 17.48 15.38 -3.72
N THR A 250 17.36 15.42 -2.39
CA THR A 250 18.14 14.58 -1.47
C THR A 250 18.01 13.11 -1.80
N ILE A 251 16.83 12.62 -2.16
CA ILE A 251 16.62 11.20 -2.48
C ILE A 251 17.31 10.75 -3.75
N PHE A 252 17.70 11.68 -4.63
CA PHE A 252 18.44 11.42 -5.87
C PHE A 252 19.93 11.73 -5.74
N THR A 253 20.37 12.23 -4.57
CA THR A 253 21.78 12.52 -4.34
C THR A 253 22.46 11.29 -3.74
N GLU A 254 23.38 10.70 -4.49
CA GLU A 254 24.15 9.54 -4.06
C GLU A 254 24.90 9.84 -2.76
N GLY A 255 24.90 8.87 -1.84
CA GLY A 255 25.57 9.00 -0.54
C GLY A 255 24.72 9.66 0.57
N MET A 256 23.53 10.19 0.27
CA MET A 256 22.65 10.75 1.30
C MET A 256 21.96 9.62 2.08
N PRO A 257 22.08 9.57 3.42
CA PRO A 257 21.50 8.51 4.25
C PRO A 257 19.98 8.38 4.11
N GLU A 258 19.27 9.50 3.97
CA GLU A 258 17.81 9.56 3.85
C GLU A 258 17.28 8.91 2.57
N ARG A 259 18.15 8.67 1.59
CA ARG A 259 17.80 7.94 0.39
C ARG A 259 17.26 6.54 0.68
N LEU A 260 17.83 5.91 1.69
CA LEU A 260 17.62 4.48 1.95
C LEU A 260 17.11 4.20 3.38
N ALA A 261 16.85 5.25 4.15
CA ALA A 261 16.41 5.12 5.53
C ALA A 261 15.37 6.22 5.89
N PRO A 262 14.37 5.89 6.69
CA PRO A 262 13.42 6.87 7.19
C PRO A 262 14.06 7.82 8.21
N ASN A 263 13.61 9.06 8.23
CA ASN A 263 14.00 10.06 9.23
C ASN A 263 13.54 9.68 10.64
N GLU A 264 14.23 10.18 11.67
CA GLU A 264 13.90 9.90 13.06
C GLU A 264 12.50 10.34 13.47
N TRP A 265 12.05 11.52 12.98
CA TRP A 265 10.68 11.97 13.25
C TRP A 265 9.64 11.00 12.70
N LEU A 266 9.91 10.44 11.51
CA LEU A 266 9.01 9.54 10.82
C LEU A 266 8.91 8.19 11.54
N LYS A 267 10.03 7.67 12.06
CA LYS A 267 10.03 6.47 12.90
C LYS A 267 9.21 6.66 14.17
N LYS A 268 9.36 7.79 14.85
CA LYS A 268 8.55 8.12 16.03
C LYS A 268 7.07 8.21 15.69
N TRP A 269 6.75 8.89 14.59
CA TRP A 269 5.38 9.05 14.13
C TRP A 269 4.72 7.71 13.82
N THR A 270 5.39 6.84 13.07
CA THR A 270 4.85 5.51 12.75
C THR A 270 4.65 4.62 14.00
N HIS A 271 5.51 4.76 15.00
CA HIS A 271 5.29 4.10 16.29
C HIS A 271 4.03 4.61 17.00
N GLU A 272 3.78 5.93 17.01
CA GLU A 272 2.55 6.50 17.56
C GLU A 272 1.29 6.02 16.82
N GLU A 273 1.36 5.83 15.50
CA GLU A 273 0.27 5.28 14.70
C GLU A 273 -0.01 3.81 15.06
N ILE A 274 1.02 2.97 15.25
CA ILE A 274 0.86 1.60 15.75
C ILE A 274 0.25 1.60 17.15
N ASP A 275 0.73 2.45 18.06
CA ASP A 275 0.23 2.56 19.43
C ASP A 275 -1.22 3.09 19.47
N ALA A 276 -1.63 3.88 18.48
CA ALA A 276 -3.01 4.32 18.29
C ALA A 276 -3.93 3.21 17.78
N GLY A 277 -3.39 2.11 17.26
CA GLY A 277 -4.18 0.94 16.84
C GLY A 277 -4.00 0.50 15.37
N ALA A 278 -3.00 1.01 14.66
CA ALA A 278 -2.67 0.51 13.34
C ALA A 278 -2.10 -0.92 13.40
N ASP A 279 -2.48 -1.76 12.45
CA ASP A 279 -1.96 -3.12 12.29
C ASP A 279 -0.85 -3.21 11.24
N ILE A 280 -0.88 -2.32 10.25
CA ILE A 280 0.12 -2.18 9.20
C ILE A 280 0.32 -0.70 8.92
N ILE A 281 1.58 -0.31 8.75
CA ILE A 281 1.90 0.98 8.12
C ILE A 281 2.63 0.70 6.82
N VAL A 282 2.18 1.35 5.76
CA VAL A 282 2.81 1.31 4.44
C VAL A 282 3.03 2.72 3.93
N MET A 283 4.23 2.98 3.44
CA MET A 283 4.66 4.31 3.05
C MET A 283 5.23 4.34 1.65
N HIS A 284 5.10 5.50 1.04
CA HIS A 284 5.75 5.84 -0.23
C HIS A 284 6.16 7.32 -0.22
N GLY A 285 6.80 7.77 -1.30
CA GLY A 285 7.20 9.16 -1.48
C GLY A 285 8.67 9.31 -1.87
N ALA A 286 9.58 8.56 -1.25
CA ALA A 286 10.88 8.31 -1.86
C ALA A 286 10.68 7.13 -2.79
N PRO A 287 10.83 7.23 -4.13
CA PRO A 287 10.58 6.11 -5.03
C PRO A 287 11.72 5.06 -4.95
N LEU A 288 12.14 4.71 -3.77
CA LEU A 288 13.27 3.85 -3.43
C LEU A 288 12.89 2.91 -2.30
N LEU A 289 13.36 1.67 -2.38
CA LEU A 289 13.11 0.68 -1.33
C LEU A 289 13.80 1.07 -0.03
N HIS A 290 13.03 1.13 1.05
CA HIS A 290 13.49 1.23 2.42
C HIS A 290 13.33 -0.10 3.17
N GLY A 291 13.75 -0.10 4.45
CA GLY A 291 13.63 -1.28 5.31
C GLY A 291 12.22 -1.51 5.83
N VAL A 292 12.05 -2.68 6.44
CA VAL A 292 10.83 -3.08 7.15
C VAL A 292 11.15 -3.18 8.63
N GLU A 293 10.31 -2.60 9.47
CA GLU A 293 10.35 -2.74 10.92
C GLU A 293 9.20 -3.59 11.42
N ILE A 294 9.44 -4.38 12.47
CA ILE A 294 8.39 -5.05 13.24
C ILE A 294 8.34 -4.40 14.64
N TYR A 295 7.39 -3.49 14.79
CA TYR A 295 7.18 -2.77 16.05
C TYR A 295 5.93 -3.29 16.75
N HIS A 296 6.03 -3.75 18.01
CA HIS A 296 4.94 -4.38 18.78
C HIS A 296 4.20 -5.49 18.00
N GLY A 297 4.94 -6.29 17.21
CA GLY A 297 4.37 -7.36 16.39
C GLY A 297 3.62 -6.87 15.14
N ARG A 298 3.74 -5.60 14.76
CA ARG A 298 3.09 -4.98 13.61
C ARG A 298 4.13 -4.50 12.60
N PRO A 299 3.93 -4.75 11.29
CA PRO A 299 4.88 -4.33 10.28
C PRO A 299 4.73 -2.86 9.89
N ILE A 300 5.87 -2.20 9.75
CA ILE A 300 6.02 -0.87 9.16
C ILE A 300 6.90 -1.02 7.91
N PHE A 301 6.34 -0.74 6.74
CA PHE A 301 7.05 -0.69 5.48
C PHE A 301 7.37 0.77 5.16
N TYR A 302 8.62 1.18 5.34
CA TYR A 302 9.02 2.59 5.24
C TYR A 302 9.08 3.13 3.82
N ASP A 303 9.26 2.31 2.82
CA ASP A 303 8.94 2.55 1.41
C ASP A 303 9.05 1.24 0.61
N LEU A 304 8.07 0.97 -0.23
CA LEU A 304 8.06 -0.20 -1.11
C LEU A 304 8.52 0.13 -2.54
N GLY A 305 8.93 1.37 -2.82
CA GLY A 305 9.32 1.83 -4.15
C GLY A 305 8.14 2.03 -5.10
N ASN A 306 8.40 1.87 -6.39
CA ASN A 306 7.37 2.02 -7.42
C ASN A 306 6.76 0.67 -7.80
N PHE A 307 5.44 0.63 -8.03
CA PHE A 307 4.76 -0.52 -8.63
C PHE A 307 4.40 -0.25 -10.10
N ILE A 308 3.80 0.90 -10.38
CA ILE A 308 3.61 1.42 -11.74
C ILE A 308 4.28 2.79 -11.78
N TYR A 309 5.14 3.00 -12.78
CA TYR A 309 5.89 4.24 -12.92
C TYR A 309 5.89 4.73 -14.37
N ASN A 310 4.69 5.09 -14.86
CA ASN A 310 4.48 5.60 -16.22
C ASN A 310 4.87 7.08 -16.36
N VAL A 311 6.08 7.44 -15.98
CA VAL A 311 6.58 8.81 -16.15
C VAL A 311 6.92 9.09 -17.61
N PRO A 312 6.76 10.35 -18.10
CA PRO A 312 7.12 10.71 -19.47
C PRO A 312 8.62 10.46 -19.73
N PRO A 313 8.99 10.14 -20.97
CA PRO A 313 10.40 9.98 -21.36
C PRO A 313 11.27 11.23 -21.14
N THR A 314 10.65 12.39 -20.98
CA THR A 314 11.34 13.66 -20.69
C THR A 314 11.80 13.81 -19.26
N ILE A 315 11.36 12.92 -18.34
CA ILE A 315 11.82 12.89 -16.95
C ILE A 315 13.09 12.05 -16.90
N THR A 316 14.25 12.72 -16.90
CA THR A 316 15.57 12.07 -16.97
C THR A 316 16.31 12.01 -15.63
N TYR A 317 15.83 12.71 -14.59
CA TYR A 317 16.51 12.77 -13.29
C TYR A 317 16.37 11.48 -12.45
N ILE A 318 15.58 10.53 -12.91
CA ILE A 318 15.41 9.22 -12.25
C ILE A 318 16.08 8.15 -13.13
N ASP A 319 17.36 8.31 -13.38
CA ASP A 319 18.11 7.42 -14.30
C ASP A 319 18.83 6.29 -13.56
N GLU A 320 18.58 6.17 -12.26
CA GLU A 320 19.23 5.15 -11.46
C GLU A 320 18.44 3.84 -11.44
N PRO A 321 19.12 2.68 -11.64
CA PRO A 321 18.46 1.37 -11.61
C PRO A 321 17.63 1.12 -10.36
N ILE A 322 18.04 1.64 -9.19
CA ILE A 322 17.35 1.42 -7.92
C ILE A 322 15.96 2.06 -7.85
N ALA A 323 15.67 3.10 -8.64
CA ALA A 323 14.35 3.70 -8.75
C ALA A 323 13.36 2.83 -9.56
N TRP A 324 13.89 1.87 -10.32
CA TRP A 324 13.13 0.93 -11.14
C TRP A 324 13.05 -0.47 -10.51
N GLU A 325 13.31 -0.55 -9.20
CA GLU A 325 13.26 -1.75 -8.40
C GLU A 325 12.30 -1.59 -7.24
N SER A 326 11.52 -2.63 -6.98
CA SER A 326 10.52 -2.62 -5.92
C SER A 326 10.28 -4.02 -5.39
N VAL A 327 9.43 -4.13 -4.39
CA VAL A 327 8.93 -5.41 -3.89
C VAL A 327 7.42 -5.37 -3.75
N VAL A 328 6.79 -6.54 -3.94
CA VAL A 328 5.43 -6.79 -3.51
C VAL A 328 5.48 -7.51 -2.18
N ALA A 329 4.83 -6.97 -1.16
CA ALA A 329 4.76 -7.57 0.16
C ALA A 329 3.43 -8.32 0.34
N TYR A 330 3.52 -9.58 0.76
CA TYR A 330 2.37 -10.41 1.11
C TYR A 330 2.37 -10.59 2.62
N VAL A 331 1.30 -10.14 3.24
CA VAL A 331 1.13 -10.14 4.69
C VAL A 331 -0.08 -10.98 5.04
N GLU A 332 0.08 -11.93 5.92
CA GLU A 332 -1.01 -12.77 6.43
C GLU A 332 -1.27 -12.49 7.90
N PHE A 333 -2.53 -12.26 8.22
CA PHE A 333 -3.02 -12.20 9.58
C PHE A 333 -3.93 -13.38 9.89
N GLN A 334 -3.90 -13.87 11.12
CA GLN A 334 -4.73 -14.96 11.62
C GLN A 334 -5.43 -14.59 12.91
N GLY A 335 -6.50 -15.29 13.23
CA GLY A 335 -7.27 -15.13 14.46
C GLY A 335 -8.72 -14.71 14.19
N ALA A 336 -9.58 -14.98 15.17
CA ALA A 336 -10.96 -14.52 15.16
C ALA A 336 -11.02 -13.10 15.74
N ASP A 337 -11.96 -12.30 15.23
CA ASP A 337 -12.27 -10.97 15.74
C ASP A 337 -11.21 -9.89 15.53
N GLN A 338 -11.39 -8.75 16.20
CA GLN A 338 -10.58 -7.53 16.12
C GLN A 338 -9.13 -7.67 16.64
N ARG A 339 -8.70 -8.88 17.03
CA ARG A 339 -7.36 -9.15 17.57
C ARG A 339 -6.55 -10.07 16.67
N LYS A 340 -6.65 -9.86 15.36
CA LYS A 340 -5.84 -10.63 14.44
C LYS A 340 -4.35 -10.41 14.70
N THR A 341 -3.59 -11.50 14.68
CA THR A 341 -2.15 -11.49 14.86
C THR A 341 -1.44 -11.69 13.55
N LEU A 342 -0.30 -11.05 13.38
CA LEU A 342 0.56 -11.22 12.22
C LEU A 342 1.05 -12.67 12.18
N LYS A 343 0.82 -13.34 11.05
CA LYS A 343 1.19 -14.74 10.83
C LYS A 343 2.47 -14.87 10.01
N SER A 344 2.54 -14.14 8.90
CA SER A 344 3.69 -14.18 8.00
C SER A 344 3.83 -12.90 7.18
N ILE A 345 5.06 -12.63 6.75
CA ILE A 345 5.36 -11.62 5.74
C ILE A 345 6.34 -12.24 4.77
N SER A 346 6.01 -12.20 3.48
CA SER A 346 6.92 -12.54 2.40
C SER A 346 7.02 -11.43 1.38
N LEU A 347 8.20 -11.26 0.79
CA LEU A 347 8.49 -10.25 -0.22
C LEU A 347 8.83 -10.94 -1.54
N ARG A 348 8.31 -10.41 -2.64
CA ARG A 348 8.72 -10.76 -4.01
C ARG A 348 9.29 -9.53 -4.70
N PRO A 349 10.50 -9.62 -5.25
CA PRO A 349 11.11 -8.51 -5.93
C PRO A 349 10.51 -8.36 -7.33
N ILE A 350 10.34 -7.12 -7.72
CA ILE A 350 9.93 -6.74 -9.08
C ILE A 350 10.90 -5.72 -9.65
N ALA A 351 10.97 -5.68 -10.96
CA ALA A 351 11.68 -4.67 -11.71
C ALA A 351 10.72 -4.01 -12.69
N LEU A 352 10.92 -2.71 -12.90
CA LEU A 352 10.23 -1.91 -13.91
C LEU A 352 11.16 -1.77 -15.13
N ASN A 353 10.63 -1.41 -16.28
CA ASN A 353 11.42 -1.28 -17.52
C ASN A 353 12.27 -2.52 -17.84
N VAL A 354 11.67 -3.70 -17.76
CA VAL A 354 12.38 -4.94 -18.06
C VAL A 354 12.47 -5.14 -19.56
N ILE A 355 13.70 -5.40 -20.04
CA ILE A 355 13.97 -5.74 -21.44
C ILE A 355 14.67 -7.10 -21.47
N GLY A 356 14.18 -8.01 -22.32
CA GLY A 356 14.77 -9.33 -22.48
C GLY A 356 14.71 -10.16 -21.21
N GLU A 357 15.83 -10.76 -20.79
CA GLU A 357 15.95 -11.72 -19.69
C GLU A 357 15.74 -11.14 -18.26
N GLY A 358 14.85 -10.17 -18.09
CA GLY A 358 14.55 -9.58 -16.78
C GLY A 358 15.57 -8.55 -16.31
N GLN A 359 16.34 -7.98 -17.20
CA GLN A 359 17.26 -6.88 -16.89
C GLN A 359 16.57 -5.54 -17.19
N PRO A 360 16.47 -4.61 -16.23
CA PRO A 360 15.96 -3.27 -16.50
C PRO A 360 16.93 -2.53 -17.41
N ASP A 361 16.39 -1.93 -18.48
CA ASP A 361 17.12 -1.00 -19.33
C ASP A 361 16.71 0.44 -19.02
N VAL A 362 17.45 1.06 -18.12
CA VAL A 362 17.20 2.44 -17.72
C VAL A 362 17.62 3.46 -18.78
N HIS A 363 18.58 3.13 -19.63
CA HIS A 363 19.07 4.07 -20.64
C HIS A 363 18.22 4.07 -21.91
N ASN A 364 17.91 2.89 -22.45
CA ASN A 364 17.16 2.78 -23.71
C ASN A 364 15.65 2.97 -23.55
N ALA A 365 15.09 2.82 -22.35
CA ALA A 365 13.67 3.05 -22.10
C ALA A 365 13.21 4.49 -22.40
N TYR A 366 14.14 5.45 -22.41
CA TYR A 366 13.84 6.86 -22.75
C TYR A 366 13.80 7.16 -24.23
N ILE A 367 14.56 6.43 -25.04
CA ILE A 367 14.79 6.75 -26.46
C ILE A 367 14.16 5.73 -27.39
N ASN A 368 13.79 4.55 -26.90
CA ASN A 368 13.26 3.49 -27.74
C ASN A 368 11.73 3.44 -27.64
N SER A 369 11.03 3.88 -28.69
CA SER A 369 9.58 3.96 -28.75
C SER A 369 8.88 2.61 -28.55
N GLN A 370 9.53 1.48 -28.86
CA GLN A 370 8.92 0.15 -28.66
C GLN A 370 8.69 -0.23 -27.19
N PHE A 371 9.33 0.47 -26.25
CA PHE A 371 9.18 0.24 -24.82
C PHE A 371 8.27 1.25 -24.12
N LEU A 372 7.76 2.26 -24.83
CA LEU A 372 6.95 3.32 -24.23
C LEU A 372 5.67 2.77 -23.57
N ASP A 373 5.06 1.77 -24.19
CA ASP A 373 3.80 1.18 -23.69
C ASP A 373 4.02 0.31 -22.44
N THR A 374 5.18 -0.33 -22.31
CA THR A 374 5.53 -1.19 -21.16
C THR A 374 6.40 -0.51 -20.12
N ARG A 375 6.85 0.72 -20.42
CA ARG A 375 7.72 1.47 -19.53
C ARG A 375 7.09 1.72 -18.16
N GLY A 376 7.81 1.33 -17.12
CA GLY A 376 7.36 1.50 -15.74
C GLY A 376 6.30 0.50 -15.29
N LEU A 377 6.05 -0.56 -16.06
CA LEU A 377 5.17 -1.65 -15.63
C LEU A 377 5.97 -2.73 -14.86
N PRO A 378 5.35 -3.34 -13.83
CA PRO A 378 6.04 -4.31 -12.99
C PRO A 378 6.16 -5.67 -13.67
N SER A 379 7.34 -6.26 -13.57
CA SER A 379 7.60 -7.65 -13.89
C SER A 379 8.33 -8.34 -12.72
N PRO A 380 8.14 -9.64 -12.48
CA PRO A 380 8.92 -10.35 -11.49
C PRO A 380 10.41 -10.23 -11.78
N ALA A 381 11.20 -9.78 -10.81
CA ALA A 381 12.66 -9.87 -10.92
C ALA A 381 13.10 -11.31 -10.66
N THR A 382 14.07 -11.78 -11.43
CA THR A 382 14.56 -13.15 -11.38
C THR A 382 16.09 -13.22 -11.18
N GLY A 383 16.59 -14.41 -10.82
CA GLY A 383 18.03 -14.70 -10.74
C GLY A 383 18.79 -13.76 -9.81
N SER A 384 19.96 -13.31 -10.26
CA SER A 384 20.83 -12.42 -9.48
C SER A 384 20.19 -11.08 -9.15
N ARG A 385 19.32 -10.56 -10.03
CA ARG A 385 18.61 -9.32 -9.80
C ARG A 385 17.64 -9.44 -8.63
N ALA A 386 16.89 -10.52 -8.57
CA ALA A 386 15.98 -10.80 -7.44
C ALA A 386 16.76 -10.83 -6.12
N GLY A 387 17.86 -11.57 -6.09
CA GLY A 387 18.73 -11.64 -4.91
C GLY A 387 19.26 -10.26 -4.48
N TYR A 388 19.69 -9.44 -5.44
CA TYR A 388 20.18 -8.09 -5.17
C TYR A 388 19.11 -7.18 -4.55
N ILE A 389 17.91 -7.15 -5.14
CA ILE A 389 16.78 -6.34 -4.62
C ILE A 389 16.42 -6.76 -3.19
N LEU A 390 16.26 -8.08 -2.97
CA LEU A 390 15.89 -8.60 -1.66
C LEU A 390 16.98 -8.37 -0.61
N GLN A 391 18.24 -8.47 -1.00
CA GLN A 391 19.36 -8.20 -0.09
C GLN A 391 19.39 -6.73 0.35
N ARG A 392 19.07 -5.78 -0.55
CA ARG A 392 18.97 -4.36 -0.21
C ARG A 392 17.88 -4.12 0.85
N VAL A 393 16.70 -4.71 0.69
CA VAL A 393 15.64 -4.59 1.71
C VAL A 393 16.08 -5.24 3.02
N ALA A 394 16.76 -6.40 2.96
CA ALA A 394 17.26 -7.07 4.14
C ALA A 394 18.30 -6.19 4.88
N ASP A 395 19.21 -5.57 4.15
CA ASP A 395 20.24 -4.69 4.75
C ASP A 395 19.61 -3.42 5.35
N ALA A 396 18.65 -2.80 4.65
CA ALA A 396 17.91 -1.64 5.14
C ALA A 396 17.03 -1.96 6.37
N SER A 397 16.67 -3.23 6.58
CA SER A 397 15.83 -3.67 7.72
C SER A 397 16.66 -4.01 8.98
N LYS A 398 17.98 -4.23 8.84
CA LYS A 398 18.87 -4.59 9.96
C LYS A 398 18.86 -3.56 11.11
N PRO A 399 18.89 -2.23 10.85
CA PRO A 399 18.85 -1.23 11.92
C PRO A 399 17.62 -1.33 12.83
N PHE A 400 16.52 -1.89 12.32
CA PHE A 400 15.29 -2.13 13.10
C PHE A 400 15.27 -3.49 13.82
N GLY A 401 16.35 -4.28 13.67
CA GLY A 401 16.39 -5.64 14.22
C GLY A 401 15.49 -6.63 13.49
N THR A 402 14.98 -6.27 12.30
CA THR A 402 14.18 -7.15 11.46
C THR A 402 15.08 -8.02 10.61
N VAL A 403 14.86 -9.33 10.64
CA VAL A 403 15.65 -10.32 9.91
C VAL A 403 14.85 -10.85 8.73
N LEU A 404 15.35 -10.64 7.53
CA LEU A 404 14.84 -11.23 6.31
C LEU A 404 15.67 -12.46 5.94
N GLU A 405 14.99 -13.57 5.66
CA GLU A 405 15.61 -14.77 5.11
C GLU A 405 15.35 -14.83 3.61
N VAL A 406 16.39 -14.55 2.83
CA VAL A 406 16.30 -14.58 1.35
C VAL A 406 16.43 -16.01 0.88
N LYS A 407 15.43 -16.51 0.11
CA LYS A 407 15.37 -17.85 -0.46
C LYS A 407 15.02 -17.77 -1.94
N GLY A 408 16.04 -17.82 -2.79
CA GLY A 408 15.86 -17.67 -4.24
C GLY A 408 15.26 -16.31 -4.57
N GLU A 409 14.07 -16.31 -5.16
CA GLU A 409 13.35 -15.11 -5.61
C GLU A 409 12.29 -14.62 -4.60
N THR A 410 12.42 -15.00 -3.34
CA THR A 410 11.54 -14.57 -2.25
C THR A 410 12.35 -14.25 -1.00
N ALA A 411 11.82 -13.40 -0.13
CA ALA A 411 12.32 -13.24 1.23
C ALA A 411 11.17 -13.41 2.23
N GLU A 412 11.46 -13.99 3.37
CA GLU A 412 10.53 -14.13 4.49
C GLU A 412 11.06 -13.35 5.69
N ILE A 413 10.19 -12.60 6.36
CA ILE A 413 10.54 -11.94 7.62
C ILE A 413 10.37 -12.92 8.77
N LYS A 414 11.45 -13.10 9.54
CA LYS A 414 11.42 -13.92 10.75
C LYS A 414 10.68 -13.17 11.86
N LEU A 415 9.49 -13.66 12.19
CA LEU A 415 8.75 -13.17 13.35
C LEU A 415 9.30 -13.81 14.61
N LYS A 416 9.51 -13.01 15.65
CA LYS A 416 9.92 -13.54 16.96
C LYS A 416 8.75 -14.32 17.57
N ALA A 417 9.02 -15.51 18.07
CA ALA A 417 8.01 -16.28 18.79
C ALA A 417 7.58 -15.51 20.05
N GLY A 418 6.29 -15.15 20.16
CA GLY A 418 5.71 -14.58 21.36
C GLY A 418 5.51 -13.06 21.41
N ASN A 419 5.48 -12.38 20.25
CA ASN A 419 4.99 -10.98 20.20
C ASN A 419 3.53 -10.93 19.75
#